data_e381c4c5bd426b970a94cc79c3fb1c46
#
_entry.id   e381c4c5bd426b970a94cc79c3fb1c46
#
_cell.length_a   1.000
_cell.length_b   1.000
_cell.length_c   1.000
_cell.angle_alpha   90.00
_cell.angle_beta   90.00
_cell.angle_gamma   90.00
#
_symmetry.space_group_name_H-M   'P 1'
#
loop_
_entity.id
_entity.type
_entity.pdbx_description
1 polymer ?
#
loop_
_entity_poly.entity_id
_entity_poly.type
_entity_poly.pdbx_seq_one_letter_code
_entity_poly.pdbx_strand_id
1 'polypeptide(L)'
;MIHTQERGTEAWWMETGAEEWADAIVAAMKLGGVDNLFFVSGSELSFYQEAIAKAQTKGRPAPHLVTMTHEHVALNAALGNAMVRNQPAATAVHVDVGTLHYGAAIHTAWRGGYPVLMMAGTGPRAFPGSMRGARGGGVQWVQEPRDQGEIVRQYTKLDHRLEHQDNPGLMISRLL
;
A
#
# COMPACT_ATOMS: atom_id res chain seq x y z
N MET A 1 12.87 -5.90 7.96
CA MET A 1 13.97 -6.34 7.10
C MET A 1 13.38 -6.64 5.73
N ILE A 2 13.67 -5.83 4.74
CA ILE A 2 13.25 -6.09 3.36
C ILE A 2 14.42 -6.76 2.65
N HIS A 3 14.16 -7.91 2.09
CA HIS A 3 15.17 -8.68 1.41
C HIS A 3 14.89 -8.64 -0.09
N THR A 4 15.84 -8.15 -0.86
CA THR A 4 15.84 -8.21 -2.33
C THR A 4 17.02 -9.05 -2.76
N GLN A 5 16.80 -9.96 -3.69
CA GLN A 5 17.84 -10.81 -4.23
C GLN A 5 18.53 -10.12 -5.41
N GLU A 6 19.82 -9.93 -5.35
CA GLU A 6 20.64 -9.58 -6.50
C GLU A 6 21.15 -10.86 -7.18
N ARG A 7 21.07 -10.91 -8.51
CA ARG A 7 21.57 -12.03 -9.30
C ARG A 7 23.09 -11.92 -9.42
N GLY A 8 23.79 -12.86 -8.80
CA GLY A 8 25.24 -12.92 -8.84
C GLY A 8 25.81 -13.36 -7.50
N THR A 9 27.05 -13.08 -7.23
CA THR A 9 27.77 -13.40 -5.99
C THR A 9 27.51 -12.44 -4.84
N GLU A 10 26.58 -11.51 -5.00
CA GLU A 10 26.27 -10.45 -4.05
C GLU A 10 25.02 -10.78 -3.22
N ALA A 11 24.83 -10.05 -2.12
CA ALA A 11 23.78 -10.31 -1.14
C ALA A 11 22.36 -10.30 -1.75
N TRP A 12 21.55 -11.27 -1.38
CA TRP A 12 20.20 -11.48 -1.86
C TRP A 12 19.16 -10.53 -1.28
N TRP A 13 19.56 -9.73 -0.32
CA TRP A 13 18.66 -8.87 0.44
C TRP A 13 19.25 -7.52 0.72
N MET A 14 18.35 -6.57 0.88
CA MET A 14 18.68 -5.24 1.30
C MET A 14 18.13 -4.99 2.69
N GLU A 15 18.99 -4.61 3.62
CA GLU A 15 18.55 -4.07 4.90
C GLU A 15 18.14 -2.62 4.71
N THR A 16 16.86 -2.33 4.97
CA THR A 16 16.31 -0.98 4.80
C THR A 16 16.37 -0.16 6.08
N GLY A 17 16.75 -0.78 7.21
CA GLY A 17 16.67 -0.17 8.52
C GLY A 17 15.22 0.11 8.95
N ALA A 18 14.25 -0.62 8.42
CA ALA A 18 12.86 -0.56 8.83
C ALA A 18 12.72 -0.98 10.29
N GLU A 19 12.05 -0.18 11.09
CA GLU A 19 11.78 -0.43 12.51
C GLU A 19 10.38 -0.98 12.72
N GLU A 20 9.47 -0.65 11.79
CA GLU A 20 8.06 -1.03 11.81
C GLU A 20 7.61 -1.52 10.42
N TRP A 21 6.47 -2.19 10.36
CA TRP A 21 5.88 -2.67 9.10
C TRP A 21 5.68 -1.56 8.07
N ALA A 22 5.21 -0.40 8.53
CA ALA A 22 5.00 0.74 7.67
C ALA A 22 6.30 1.21 7.00
N ASP A 23 7.40 1.23 7.74
CA ASP A 23 8.72 1.57 7.20
C ASP A 23 9.13 0.59 6.10
N ALA A 24 8.88 -0.71 6.33
CA ALA A 24 9.20 -1.76 5.38
C ALA A 24 8.36 -1.64 4.09
N ILE A 25 7.07 -1.34 4.21
CA ILE A 25 6.17 -1.12 3.06
C ILE A 25 6.64 0.09 2.23
N VAL A 26 6.90 1.22 2.90
CA VAL A 26 7.34 2.47 2.25
C VAL A 26 8.68 2.27 1.54
N ALA A 27 9.63 1.61 2.19
CA ALA A 27 10.92 1.32 1.58
C ALA A 27 10.79 0.37 0.38
N ALA A 28 9.96 -0.68 0.48
CA ALA A 28 9.76 -1.63 -0.62
C ALA A 28 9.07 -0.96 -1.83
N MET A 29 8.09 -0.09 -1.62
CA MET A 29 7.48 0.70 -2.69
C MET A 29 8.55 1.52 -3.42
N LYS A 30 9.40 2.23 -2.68
CA LYS A 30 10.44 3.07 -3.29
C LYS A 30 11.47 2.24 -4.05
N LEU A 31 11.92 1.11 -3.51
CA LEU A 31 12.83 0.17 -4.16
C LEU A 31 12.22 -0.45 -5.42
N GLY A 32 10.91 -0.71 -5.40
CA GLY A 32 10.17 -1.23 -6.55
C GLY A 32 9.82 -0.18 -7.62
N GLY A 33 10.34 1.06 -7.49
CA GLY A 33 10.18 2.11 -8.48
C GLY A 33 8.93 2.99 -8.30
N VAL A 34 8.21 2.85 -7.18
CA VAL A 34 7.08 3.73 -6.86
C VAL A 34 7.60 5.06 -6.35
N ASP A 35 7.51 6.10 -7.17
CA ASP A 35 7.89 7.46 -6.79
C ASP A 35 6.76 8.26 -6.16
N ASN A 36 5.52 7.95 -6.48
CA ASN A 36 4.35 8.67 -5.98
C ASN A 36 3.31 7.72 -5.39
N LEU A 37 2.83 8.05 -4.18
CA LEU A 37 1.70 7.42 -3.51
C LEU A 37 0.53 8.39 -3.51
N PHE A 38 -0.50 8.09 -4.31
CA PHE A 38 -1.74 8.85 -4.36
C PHE A 38 -2.65 8.40 -3.22
N PHE A 39 -2.84 9.26 -2.24
CA PHE A 39 -3.32 8.93 -0.92
C PHE A 39 -4.65 9.61 -0.61
N VAL A 40 -5.68 8.82 -0.28
CA VAL A 40 -6.92 9.34 0.31
C VAL A 40 -6.92 9.01 1.79
N SER A 41 -6.89 10.04 2.61
CA SER A 41 -6.68 9.91 4.06
C SER A 41 -7.79 9.11 4.75
N GLY A 42 -7.39 8.32 5.73
CA GLY A 42 -8.26 7.56 6.62
C GLY A 42 -7.50 7.11 7.86
N SER A 43 -8.21 6.82 8.94
CA SER A 43 -7.58 6.51 10.23
C SER A 43 -6.72 5.23 10.20
N GLU A 44 -7.04 4.28 9.33
CA GLU A 44 -6.30 3.03 9.14
C GLU A 44 -5.09 3.19 8.22
N LEU A 45 -4.82 4.41 7.73
CA LEU A 45 -3.75 4.68 6.78
C LEU A 45 -2.71 5.69 7.29
N SER A 46 -2.91 6.26 8.46
CA SER A 46 -2.01 7.27 9.05
C SER A 46 -0.56 6.80 9.14
N PHE A 47 -0.34 5.49 9.27
CA PHE A 47 0.98 4.90 9.33
C PHE A 47 1.83 5.14 8.07
N TYR A 48 1.22 5.31 6.89
CA TYR A 48 1.95 5.68 5.67
C TYR A 48 2.53 7.09 5.78
N GLN A 49 1.73 8.03 6.31
CA GLN A 49 2.17 9.42 6.51
C GLN A 49 3.33 9.48 7.51
N GLU A 50 3.21 8.75 8.64
CA GLU A 50 4.28 8.67 9.64
C GLU A 50 5.54 8.02 9.08
N ALA A 51 5.44 6.90 8.39
CA ALA A 51 6.59 6.20 7.85
C ALA A 51 7.33 7.03 6.78
N ILE A 52 6.59 7.73 5.92
CA ILE A 52 7.18 8.63 4.91
C ILE A 52 7.88 9.81 5.60
N ALA A 53 7.23 10.47 6.56
CA ALA A 53 7.82 11.58 7.32
C ALA A 53 9.08 11.15 8.09
N LYS A 54 9.05 9.97 8.72
CA LYS A 54 10.17 9.36 9.41
C LYS A 54 11.32 9.05 8.44
N ALA A 55 11.02 8.50 7.27
CA ALA A 55 12.03 8.25 6.25
C ALA A 55 12.72 9.54 5.81
N GLN A 56 11.93 10.59 5.50
CA GLN A 56 12.44 11.90 5.11
C GLN A 56 13.33 12.51 6.21
N THR A 57 12.89 12.47 7.48
CA THR A 57 13.67 12.98 8.61
C THR A 57 15.01 12.26 8.77
N LYS A 58 15.05 10.96 8.45
CA LYS A 58 16.27 10.14 8.49
C LYS A 58 17.10 10.19 7.18
N GLY A 59 16.70 11.02 6.20
CA GLY A 59 17.36 11.10 4.90
C GLY A 59 17.25 9.83 4.06
N ARG A 60 16.21 9.02 4.31
CA ARG A 60 15.97 7.76 3.58
C ARG A 60 15.03 8.00 2.40
N PRO A 61 15.22 7.29 1.28
CA PRO A 61 14.30 7.37 0.15
C PRO A 61 12.88 6.90 0.52
N ALA A 62 11.87 7.64 0.08
CA ALA A 62 10.46 7.30 0.23
C ALA A 62 9.66 7.80 -0.98
N PRO A 63 8.50 7.24 -1.28
CA PRO A 63 7.58 7.82 -2.24
C PRO A 63 7.12 9.23 -1.81
N HIS A 64 6.86 10.07 -2.78
CA HIS A 64 6.18 11.34 -2.52
C HIS A 64 4.69 11.10 -2.24
N LEU A 65 4.18 11.63 -1.13
CA LEU A 65 2.77 11.52 -0.77
C LEU A 65 1.96 12.60 -1.47
N VAL A 66 1.03 12.18 -2.33
CA VAL A 66 0.12 13.06 -3.05
C VAL A 66 -1.28 12.91 -2.46
N THR A 67 -1.71 13.87 -1.66
CA THR A 67 -3.05 13.84 -1.05
C THR A 67 -4.13 14.07 -2.09
N MET A 68 -5.11 13.17 -2.12
CA MET A 68 -6.23 13.19 -3.04
C MET A 68 -7.55 13.34 -2.27
N THR A 69 -8.56 13.85 -2.95
CA THR A 69 -9.88 14.11 -2.35
C THR A 69 -10.89 13.00 -2.59
N HIS A 70 -10.59 12.05 -3.49
CA HIS A 70 -11.49 10.95 -3.82
C HIS A 70 -10.71 9.76 -4.41
N GLU A 71 -11.10 8.55 -4.08
CA GLU A 71 -10.39 7.31 -4.41
C GLU A 71 -10.39 7.03 -5.92
N HIS A 72 -11.51 7.27 -6.59
CA HIS A 72 -11.59 7.16 -8.06
C HIS A 72 -10.58 8.09 -8.75
N VAL A 73 -10.46 9.32 -8.25
CA VAL A 73 -9.49 10.30 -8.77
C VAL A 73 -8.06 9.85 -8.46
N ALA A 74 -7.82 9.33 -7.26
CA ALA A 74 -6.51 8.83 -6.84
C ALA A 74 -6.03 7.69 -7.76
N LEU A 75 -6.90 6.72 -8.06
CA LEU A 75 -6.53 5.61 -8.95
C LEU A 75 -6.29 6.09 -10.39
N ASN A 76 -7.11 6.99 -10.92
CA ASN A 76 -6.88 7.56 -12.26
C ASN A 76 -5.58 8.41 -12.31
N ALA A 77 -5.26 9.14 -11.25
CA ALA A 77 -4.00 9.88 -11.15
C ALA A 77 -2.79 8.93 -11.10
N ALA A 78 -2.88 7.84 -10.31
CA ALA A 78 -1.87 6.80 -10.27
C ALA A 78 -1.69 6.14 -11.65
N LEU A 79 -2.78 5.81 -12.32
CA LEU A 79 -2.78 5.28 -13.69
C LEU A 79 -2.09 6.23 -14.67
N GLY A 80 -2.49 7.51 -14.69
CA GLY A 80 -1.86 8.52 -15.54
C GLY A 80 -0.37 8.70 -15.25
N ASN A 81 0.01 8.65 -13.97
CA ASN A 81 1.41 8.69 -13.56
C ASN A 81 2.19 7.48 -14.09
N ALA A 82 1.63 6.27 -13.96
CA ALA A 82 2.27 5.05 -14.47
C ALA A 82 2.42 5.09 -16.00
N MET A 83 1.41 5.59 -16.71
CA MET A 83 1.46 5.74 -18.17
C MET A 83 2.57 6.67 -18.64
N VAL A 84 2.65 7.86 -18.03
CA VAL A 84 3.60 8.90 -18.47
C VAL A 84 5.04 8.55 -18.09
N ARG A 85 5.23 7.98 -16.92
CA ARG A 85 6.57 7.68 -16.38
C ARG A 85 7.09 6.31 -16.80
N ASN A 86 6.22 5.43 -17.29
CA ASN A 86 6.52 4.02 -17.55
C ASN A 86 7.13 3.32 -16.30
N GLN A 87 6.56 3.61 -15.15
CA GLN A 87 6.99 3.10 -13.85
C GLN A 87 5.75 2.79 -13.00
N PRO A 88 5.83 1.90 -12.02
CA PRO A 88 4.71 1.64 -11.13
C PRO A 88 4.35 2.88 -10.31
N ALA A 89 3.07 3.05 -10.06
CA ALA A 89 2.52 4.03 -9.13
C ALA A 89 1.74 3.30 -8.04
N ALA A 90 1.46 3.98 -6.94
CA ALA A 90 0.67 3.39 -5.86
C ALA A 90 -0.49 4.31 -5.46
N THR A 91 -1.55 3.70 -4.94
CA THR A 91 -2.65 4.40 -4.29
C THR A 91 -2.99 3.71 -2.98
N ALA A 92 -3.40 4.49 -1.98
CA ALA A 92 -3.84 3.97 -0.68
C ALA A 92 -5.16 4.63 -0.27
N VAL A 93 -6.12 3.81 0.15
CA VAL A 93 -7.49 4.23 0.44
C VAL A 93 -8.03 3.61 1.72
N HIS A 94 -9.05 4.26 2.30
CA HIS A 94 -9.64 3.88 3.56
C HIS A 94 -10.63 2.72 3.39
N VAL A 95 -10.40 1.62 4.08
CA VAL A 95 -11.22 0.42 4.24
C VAL A 95 -12.05 -0.02 2.99
N ASP A 96 -13.16 -0.69 3.22
CA ASP A 96 -14.05 -1.21 2.18
C ASP A 96 -14.69 -0.11 1.33
N VAL A 97 -15.15 0.97 1.97
CA VAL A 97 -15.77 2.09 1.24
C VAL A 97 -14.79 2.76 0.28
N GLY A 98 -13.53 2.97 0.67
CA GLY A 98 -12.51 3.48 -0.23
C GLY A 98 -12.17 2.51 -1.36
N THR A 99 -12.18 1.20 -1.06
CA THR A 99 -12.01 0.16 -2.08
C THR A 99 -13.15 0.16 -3.09
N LEU A 100 -14.39 0.31 -2.63
CA LEU A 100 -15.57 0.44 -3.50
C LEU A 100 -15.52 1.70 -4.37
N HIS A 101 -15.00 2.79 -3.84
CA HIS A 101 -14.86 4.05 -4.56
C HIS A 101 -13.82 4.03 -5.70
N TYR A 102 -12.98 3.02 -5.80
CA TYR A 102 -12.15 2.85 -7.00
C TYR A 102 -13.03 2.72 -8.26
N GLY A 103 -14.16 2.02 -8.14
CA GLY A 103 -15.20 1.95 -9.17
C GLY A 103 -14.65 1.65 -10.56
N ALA A 104 -15.12 2.40 -11.56
CA ALA A 104 -14.72 2.21 -12.95
C ALA A 104 -13.22 2.50 -13.24
N ALA A 105 -12.52 3.21 -12.35
CA ALA A 105 -11.09 3.47 -12.54
C ALA A 105 -10.27 2.19 -12.56
N ILE A 106 -10.65 1.18 -11.76
CA ILE A 106 -9.95 -0.11 -11.75
C ILE A 106 -10.10 -0.85 -13.11
N HIS A 107 -11.28 -0.76 -13.73
CA HIS A 107 -11.49 -1.32 -15.08
C HIS A 107 -10.56 -0.67 -16.10
N THR A 108 -10.40 0.65 -16.03
CA THR A 108 -9.50 1.40 -16.93
C THR A 108 -8.04 0.98 -16.72
N ALA A 109 -7.59 0.86 -15.47
CA ALA A 109 -6.24 0.40 -15.15
C ALA A 109 -6.00 -1.02 -15.65
N TRP A 110 -6.94 -1.94 -15.42
CA TRP A 110 -6.87 -3.32 -15.88
C TRP A 110 -6.77 -3.42 -17.42
N ARG A 111 -7.62 -2.70 -18.15
CA ARG A 111 -7.61 -2.69 -19.61
C ARG A 111 -6.39 -2.03 -20.19
N GLY A 112 -5.86 -1.00 -19.53
CA GLY A 112 -4.64 -0.32 -19.92
C GLY A 112 -3.38 -1.15 -19.67
N GLY A 113 -3.41 -2.11 -18.75
CA GLY A 113 -2.26 -2.95 -18.40
C GLY A 113 -1.11 -2.21 -17.74
N TYR A 114 -1.38 -1.04 -17.15
CA TYR A 114 -0.36 -0.27 -16.45
C TYR A 114 -0.21 -0.70 -14.99
N PRO A 115 1.03 -0.72 -14.46
CA PRO A 115 1.28 -1.19 -13.11
C PRO A 115 0.84 -0.16 -12.07
N VAL A 116 -0.19 -0.50 -11.30
CA VAL A 116 -0.65 0.28 -10.15
C VAL A 116 -0.78 -0.64 -8.95
N LEU A 117 -0.05 -0.35 -7.89
CA LEU A 117 -0.20 -0.98 -6.60
C LEU A 117 -1.37 -0.32 -5.85
N MET A 118 -2.43 -1.06 -5.64
CA MET A 118 -3.59 -0.61 -4.87
C MET A 118 -3.48 -1.12 -3.44
N MET A 119 -3.56 -0.22 -2.47
CA MET A 119 -3.55 -0.56 -1.05
C MET A 119 -4.81 -0.04 -0.39
N ALA A 120 -5.40 -0.84 0.46
CA ALA A 120 -6.58 -0.45 1.22
C ALA A 120 -6.40 -0.84 2.69
N GLY A 121 -6.75 0.07 3.59
CA GLY A 121 -6.77 -0.22 5.01
C GLY A 121 -7.86 -1.24 5.36
N THR A 122 -7.70 -1.90 6.48
CA THR A 122 -8.75 -2.74 7.07
C THR A 122 -8.96 -2.35 8.53
N GLY A 123 -10.10 -2.68 9.09
CA GLY A 123 -10.33 -2.56 10.52
C GLY A 123 -9.31 -3.38 11.34
N PRO A 124 -8.98 -2.96 12.56
CA PRO A 124 -8.06 -3.71 13.40
C PRO A 124 -8.68 -5.06 13.81
N ARG A 125 -7.88 -6.11 13.70
CA ARG A 125 -8.30 -7.48 14.08
C ARG A 125 -7.96 -7.85 15.51
N ALA A 126 -7.34 -6.95 16.24
CA ALA A 126 -6.89 -7.18 17.60
C ALA A 126 -7.66 -6.28 18.58
N PHE A 127 -8.01 -6.82 19.75
CA PHE A 127 -8.64 -6.04 20.81
C PHE A 127 -7.66 -5.03 21.41
N PRO A 128 -8.17 -3.87 21.86
CA PRO A 128 -7.34 -2.89 22.57
C PRO A 128 -6.54 -3.54 23.70
N GLY A 129 -5.24 -3.23 23.75
CA GLY A 129 -4.33 -3.77 24.74
C GLY A 129 -3.77 -5.17 24.46
N SER A 130 -4.27 -5.89 23.45
CA SER A 130 -3.76 -7.23 23.12
C SER A 130 -2.41 -7.18 22.39
N MET A 131 -2.16 -6.13 21.66
CA MET A 131 -0.89 -5.88 20.97
C MET A 131 -0.70 -4.39 20.69
N ARG A 132 0.52 -3.98 20.38
CA ARG A 132 0.82 -2.59 19.99
C ARG A 132 0.03 -2.21 18.74
N GLY A 133 -0.61 -1.06 18.78
CA GLY A 133 -1.44 -0.56 17.67
C GLY A 133 -2.85 -1.15 17.62
N ALA A 134 -3.16 -2.12 18.47
CA ALA A 134 -4.51 -2.65 18.56
C ALA A 134 -5.50 -1.58 19.00
N ARG A 135 -6.56 -1.43 18.22
CA ARG A 135 -7.71 -0.59 18.56
C ARG A 135 -8.97 -1.26 18.05
N GLY A 136 -10.03 -1.16 18.77
CA GLY A 136 -11.27 -1.83 18.42
C GLY A 136 -12.45 -0.99 18.86
N GLY A 137 -12.70 0.13 18.17
CA GLY A 137 -13.96 0.83 18.28
C GLY A 137 -15.03 0.10 17.48
N GLY A 138 -16.30 0.21 17.87
CA GLY A 138 -17.41 -0.42 17.16
C GLY A 138 -17.45 -0.07 15.67
N VAL A 139 -17.09 1.16 15.31
CA VAL A 139 -17.10 1.64 13.93
C VAL A 139 -16.10 0.89 13.04
N GLN A 140 -14.93 0.52 13.55
CA GLN A 140 -13.95 -0.23 12.78
C GLN A 140 -14.45 -1.63 12.41
N TRP A 141 -15.14 -2.30 13.32
CA TRP A 141 -15.70 -3.62 13.07
C TRP A 141 -16.87 -3.62 12.08
N VAL A 142 -17.64 -2.55 12.07
CA VAL A 142 -18.76 -2.38 11.10
C VAL A 142 -18.25 -2.22 9.66
N GLN A 143 -17.02 -1.70 9.50
CA GLN A 143 -16.36 -1.50 8.21
C GLN A 143 -15.55 -2.72 7.72
N GLU A 144 -15.70 -3.86 8.33
CA GLU A 144 -14.99 -5.09 7.95
C GLU A 144 -15.87 -5.95 7.05
N PRO A 145 -15.67 -5.98 5.73
CA PRO A 145 -16.39 -6.87 4.83
C PRO A 145 -15.86 -8.30 4.99
N ARG A 146 -16.61 -9.29 4.49
CA ARG A 146 -16.19 -10.69 4.53
C ARG A 146 -14.82 -10.90 3.88
N ASP A 147 -14.62 -10.36 2.70
CA ASP A 147 -13.35 -10.37 1.97
C ASP A 147 -13.25 -9.07 1.15
N GLN A 148 -12.39 -8.16 1.58
CA GLN A 148 -12.21 -6.87 0.91
C GLN A 148 -11.57 -7.04 -0.47
N GLY A 149 -10.72 -8.04 -0.66
CA GLY A 149 -10.10 -8.36 -1.95
C GLY A 149 -11.13 -8.74 -3.02
N GLU A 150 -12.24 -9.38 -2.64
CA GLU A 150 -13.31 -9.75 -3.59
C GLU A 150 -13.91 -8.54 -4.33
N ILE A 151 -13.88 -7.35 -3.73
CA ILE A 151 -14.39 -6.13 -4.36
C ILE A 151 -13.64 -5.82 -5.66
N VAL A 152 -12.36 -6.15 -5.73
CA VAL A 152 -11.44 -5.75 -6.82
C VAL A 152 -10.84 -6.94 -7.57
N ARG A 153 -10.95 -8.15 -7.06
CA ARG A 153 -10.24 -9.36 -7.54
C ARG A 153 -10.40 -9.65 -9.02
N GLN A 154 -11.55 -9.30 -9.61
CA GLN A 154 -11.78 -9.50 -11.05
C GLN A 154 -10.87 -8.63 -11.94
N TYR A 155 -10.27 -7.59 -11.39
CA TYR A 155 -9.47 -6.58 -12.10
C TYR A 155 -8.07 -6.43 -11.53
N THR A 156 -7.57 -7.45 -10.82
CA THR A 156 -6.22 -7.50 -10.27
C THR A 156 -5.50 -8.76 -10.72
N LYS A 157 -4.19 -8.69 -10.87
CA LYS A 157 -3.36 -9.89 -11.18
C LYS A 157 -3.10 -10.70 -9.92
N LEU A 158 -2.97 -10.02 -8.80
CA LEU A 158 -2.72 -10.60 -7.49
C LEU A 158 -3.34 -9.70 -6.44
N ASP A 159 -3.94 -10.28 -5.43
CA ASP A 159 -4.34 -9.60 -4.20
C ASP A 159 -3.80 -10.36 -3.00
N HIS A 160 -3.47 -9.64 -1.95
CA HIS A 160 -2.96 -10.21 -0.72
C HIS A 160 -3.40 -9.38 0.48
N ARG A 161 -3.88 -10.05 1.51
CA ARG A 161 -4.15 -9.44 2.80
C ARG A 161 -2.97 -9.70 3.73
N LEU A 162 -2.30 -8.64 4.18
CA LEU A 162 -1.18 -8.76 5.09
C LEU A 162 -1.63 -9.30 6.46
N GLU A 163 -0.94 -10.32 6.93
CA GLU A 163 -1.15 -10.97 8.23
C GLU A 163 0.13 -10.85 9.08
N HIS A 164 0.02 -11.05 10.39
CA HIS A 164 1.14 -10.83 11.34
C HIS A 164 2.42 -11.61 11.05
N GLN A 165 2.32 -12.76 10.40
CA GLN A 165 3.46 -13.58 10.02
C GLN A 165 4.12 -13.13 8.71
N ASP A 166 3.51 -12.24 7.95
CA ASP A 166 4.07 -11.79 6.68
C ASP A 166 5.30 -10.91 6.87
N ASN A 167 6.20 -10.96 5.90
CA ASN A 167 7.18 -9.92 5.70
C ASN A 167 6.58 -8.87 4.75
N PRO A 168 6.15 -7.70 5.24
CA PRO A 168 5.42 -6.74 4.44
C PRO A 168 6.25 -6.19 3.27
N GLY A 169 7.55 -6.02 3.45
CA GLY A 169 8.43 -5.57 2.38
C GLY A 169 8.53 -6.59 1.24
N LEU A 170 8.67 -7.89 1.59
CA LEU A 170 8.66 -8.96 0.59
C LEU A 170 7.32 -9.03 -0.15
N MET A 171 6.20 -8.87 0.57
CA MET A 171 4.89 -8.89 -0.07
C MET A 171 4.69 -7.74 -1.05
N ILE A 172 5.10 -6.53 -0.68
CA ILE A 172 5.06 -5.39 -1.62
C ILE A 172 5.94 -5.66 -2.85
N SER A 173 7.14 -6.20 -2.66
CA SER A 173 8.03 -6.55 -3.78
C SER A 173 7.46 -7.62 -4.72
N ARG A 174 6.59 -8.50 -4.21
CA ARG A 174 5.88 -9.52 -5.04
C ARG A 174 4.68 -8.94 -5.79
N LEU A 175 4.06 -7.90 -5.25
CA LEU A 175 2.89 -7.26 -5.84
C LEU A 175 3.26 -6.26 -6.95
N LEU A 176 4.48 -5.73 -6.91
CA LEU A 176 5.08 -4.86 -7.94
C LEU A 176 5.76 -5.66 -9.05
#